data_65a743f79b4492eee4dbb5d0a612ed30
#
_entry.id   65a743f79b4492eee4dbb5d0a612ed30
#
_cell.length_a   1.000
_cell.length_b   1.000
_cell.length_c   1.000
_cell.angle_alpha   90.00
_cell.angle_beta   90.00
_cell.angle_gamma   90.00
#
_symmetry.space_group_name_H-M   'P 1'
#
loop_
_entity.id
_entity.type
_entity.pdbx_description
1 polymer ?
#
loop_
_entity_poly.entity_id
_entity_poly.type
_entity_poly.pdbx_seq_one_letter_code
_entity_poly.pdbx_strand_id
1 'polypeptide(L)'
;MRKKALALTLAAVMGLSLTACGGEEGGGSKGDGVSITIFNSKVEVQSQFEEMAEEYTKATGVNVEVYYSGDTVAAHMATRYSSNDPYTISMVDAKDIYSLAGEHAVDLSGEKWVENTDYAISVDGKVVGFPVCIEARGIIYNAEAIEGITGREFKPEEYKTLDAFKGLLEELAAGGMETPTGIMKEDWSLGAHYLCEVYEEQEDVEGYISSLHAGSADLANNAKWNAKMDTFDVLKQYNYAASSPIAAEREVTEQNLAEGKIAFMFGGNWDWSVINAYDYSEKMGMMPVPQNTSDGTNEKLVGGGSKYMFIDSSENTSEEQRQAAKDFLNWIVFEADGNAFLTKECALVPAFSNMDAAALDPLSASVKKYADEGKLIGNYNYFPDDHLSRCGASFQKYLADQIDRAGFAAEIESYWSATTPVEH
;
A
#
# COMPACT_ATOMS: atom_id res chain seq x y z
N MET A 1 34.03 -31.93 -23.27
CA MET A 1 35.14 -32.55 -22.54
C MET A 1 35.84 -31.49 -21.71
N ARG A 2 35.83 -31.62 -20.48
CA ARG A 2 36.68 -31.34 -19.31
C ARG A 2 35.82 -30.83 -18.14
N LYS A 3 35.48 -31.79 -17.29
CA LYS A 3 35.01 -31.61 -15.91
C LYS A 3 36.16 -31.06 -15.08
N LYS A 4 35.91 -30.09 -14.20
CA LYS A 4 36.71 -29.88 -13.00
C LYS A 4 35.80 -29.71 -11.82
N ALA A 5 35.77 -30.72 -10.97
CA ALA A 5 35.28 -30.71 -9.61
C ALA A 5 36.24 -29.85 -8.74
N LEU A 6 35.70 -29.10 -7.80
CA LEU A 6 36.50 -28.55 -6.70
C LEU A 6 35.83 -28.95 -5.38
N ALA A 7 36.63 -29.56 -4.54
CA ALA A 7 36.25 -30.22 -3.31
C ALA A 7 36.09 -29.24 -2.14
N LEU A 8 35.17 -29.58 -1.23
CA LEU A 8 35.06 -29.04 0.14
C LEU A 8 36.34 -29.30 0.94
N THR A 9 36.73 -28.31 1.74
CA THR A 9 37.53 -28.56 2.93
C THR A 9 36.91 -27.82 4.12
N LEU A 10 36.35 -28.62 5.03
CA LEU A 10 35.93 -28.23 6.38
C LEU A 10 37.17 -28.25 7.27
N ALA A 11 37.47 -27.18 8.02
CA ALA A 11 38.37 -27.27 9.14
C ALA A 11 37.80 -26.45 10.31
N ALA A 12 37.35 -27.20 11.31
CA ALA A 12 36.99 -26.69 12.64
C ALA A 12 38.28 -26.42 13.43
N VAL A 13 38.34 -25.27 14.08
CA VAL A 13 39.26 -25.05 15.22
C VAL A 13 38.48 -24.39 16.34
N MET A 14 38.23 -25.18 17.40
CA MET A 14 37.91 -24.66 18.73
C MET A 14 39.20 -24.23 19.41
N GLY A 15 39.17 -23.08 20.04
CA GLY A 15 40.23 -22.66 20.95
C GLY A 15 39.72 -21.61 21.91
N LEU A 16 39.39 -22.06 23.14
CA LEU A 16 39.17 -21.18 24.30
C LEU A 16 40.47 -20.46 24.67
N SER A 17 40.40 -19.19 24.97
CA SER A 17 41.24 -18.58 26.01
C SER A 17 40.56 -17.31 26.57
N LEU A 18 40.11 -17.41 27.80
CA LEU A 18 39.86 -16.29 28.71
C LEU A 18 41.20 -15.63 29.07
N THR A 19 41.32 -14.33 28.93
CA THR A 19 42.09 -13.48 29.86
C THR A 19 41.59 -12.05 29.82
N ALA A 20 41.63 -11.44 30.96
CA ALA A 20 40.99 -10.20 31.39
C ALA A 20 41.79 -8.94 31.04
N CYS A 21 41.06 -7.81 31.11
CA CYS A 21 41.45 -6.44 31.44
C CYS A 21 42.51 -5.72 30.63
N GLY A 22 42.10 -4.59 30.09
CA GLY A 22 42.98 -3.48 29.73
C GLY A 22 42.36 -2.69 28.59
N GLY A 23 41.86 -1.49 28.89
CA GLY A 23 41.22 -0.60 27.92
C GLY A 23 42.20 -0.11 26.86
N GLU A 24 41.63 0.14 25.71
CA GLU A 24 42.08 1.26 24.86
C GLU A 24 40.93 1.56 23.89
N GLU A 25 40.56 2.79 23.89
CA GLU A 25 39.56 3.42 23.04
C GLU A 25 39.93 3.28 21.57
N GLY A 26 39.16 2.50 20.83
CA GLY A 26 39.11 2.60 19.37
C GLY A 26 38.10 3.69 19.01
N GLY A 27 38.57 4.94 18.93
CA GLY A 27 37.77 6.09 18.58
C GLY A 27 37.25 5.99 17.14
N GLY A 28 36.04 5.53 16.97
CA GLY A 28 35.20 6.00 15.89
C GLY A 28 34.77 7.42 16.27
N SER A 29 35.13 8.39 15.48
CA SER A 29 34.70 9.78 15.61
C SER A 29 33.19 9.83 15.63
N LYS A 30 32.58 9.86 16.81
CA LYS A 30 31.21 10.38 16.97
C LYS A 30 31.33 11.87 16.71
N GLY A 31 30.88 12.31 15.54
CA GLY A 31 30.61 13.73 15.31
C GLY A 31 29.64 14.19 16.40
N ASP A 32 29.87 15.38 16.95
CA ASP A 32 29.00 16.05 17.94
C ASP A 32 27.64 16.44 17.33
N GLY A 33 27.10 15.70 16.35
CA GLY A 33 25.87 15.96 15.65
C GLY A 33 24.67 15.16 16.19
N VAL A 34 23.48 15.74 16.06
CA VAL A 34 22.21 15.07 16.35
C VAL A 34 22.06 13.83 15.47
N SER A 35 21.59 12.74 16.03
CA SER A 35 21.25 11.50 15.30
C SER A 35 19.76 11.23 15.40
N ILE A 36 19.12 10.94 14.27
CA ILE A 36 17.73 10.51 14.20
C ILE A 36 17.63 9.12 13.56
N THR A 37 16.63 8.36 13.99
CA THR A 37 16.33 7.02 13.46
C THR A 37 14.98 7.04 12.76
N ILE A 38 14.90 6.38 11.60
CA ILE A 38 13.66 6.28 10.80
C ILE A 38 13.29 4.80 10.68
N PHE A 39 12.11 4.43 11.16
CA PHE A 39 11.50 3.15 10.82
C PHE A 39 10.74 3.25 9.50
N ASN A 40 11.05 2.38 8.55
CA ASN A 40 10.39 2.30 7.27
C ASN A 40 9.57 1.01 7.16
N SER A 41 8.23 1.11 7.10
CA SER A 41 7.35 -0.03 6.86
C SER A 41 7.06 -0.29 5.39
N LYS A 42 7.57 0.57 4.47
CA LYS A 42 7.41 0.46 3.02
C LYS A 42 8.69 -0.14 2.40
N VAL A 43 8.79 -1.48 2.47
CA VAL A 43 10.03 -2.21 2.14
C VAL A 43 10.53 -1.97 0.72
N GLU A 44 9.63 -1.72 -0.23
CA GLU A 44 9.96 -1.50 -1.64
C GLU A 44 10.78 -0.23 -1.90
N VAL A 45 10.85 0.70 -0.95
CA VAL A 45 11.66 1.92 -1.05
C VAL A 45 12.78 1.97 -0.01
N GLN A 46 13.13 0.84 0.61
CA GLN A 46 14.14 0.78 1.68
C GLN A 46 15.50 1.30 1.19
N SER A 47 15.96 0.86 0.04
CA SER A 47 17.25 1.27 -0.52
C SER A 47 17.33 2.77 -0.81
N GLN A 48 16.23 3.35 -1.31
CA GLN A 48 16.14 4.79 -1.55
C GLN A 48 16.20 5.60 -0.25
N PHE A 49 15.56 5.10 0.82
CA PHE A 49 15.65 5.72 2.13
C PHE A 49 17.06 5.65 2.72
N GLU A 50 17.80 4.55 2.51
CA GLU A 50 19.19 4.41 2.95
C GLU A 50 20.13 5.37 2.19
N GLU A 51 19.97 5.48 0.86
CA GLU A 51 20.73 6.42 0.03
C GLU A 51 20.44 7.87 0.44
N MET A 52 19.18 8.24 0.60
CA MET A 52 18.75 9.56 1.08
C MET A 52 19.33 9.89 2.45
N ALA A 53 19.35 8.93 3.39
CA ALA A 53 19.92 9.12 4.72
C ALA A 53 21.40 9.52 4.66
N GLU A 54 22.18 8.88 3.77
CA GLU A 54 23.58 9.25 3.55
C GLU A 54 23.72 10.66 2.96
N GLU A 55 22.90 11.02 1.97
CA GLU A 55 22.93 12.33 1.32
C GLU A 55 22.50 13.44 2.28
N TYR A 56 21.40 13.23 3.01
CA TYR A 56 20.92 14.18 4.01
C TYR A 56 21.96 14.39 5.13
N THR A 57 22.58 13.31 5.61
CA THR A 57 23.66 13.39 6.61
C THR A 57 24.84 14.21 6.09
N LYS A 58 25.28 14.02 4.85
CA LYS A 58 26.35 14.80 4.23
C LYS A 58 26.00 16.29 4.08
N ALA A 59 24.73 16.58 3.75
CA ALA A 59 24.27 17.95 3.51
C ALA A 59 24.06 18.75 4.81
N THR A 60 23.55 18.11 5.86
CA THR A 60 23.08 18.79 7.08
C THR A 60 23.95 18.56 8.31
N GLY A 61 24.72 17.47 8.33
CA GLY A 61 25.45 17.02 9.52
C GLY A 61 24.59 16.25 10.54
N VAL A 62 23.26 16.10 10.31
CA VAL A 62 22.38 15.26 11.11
C VAL A 62 22.57 13.82 10.66
N ASN A 63 22.99 12.94 11.57
CA ASN A 63 23.12 11.53 11.25
C ASN A 63 21.74 10.88 11.15
N VAL A 64 21.43 10.19 10.05
CA VAL A 64 20.16 9.50 9.82
C VAL A 64 20.42 8.01 9.65
N GLU A 65 19.70 7.20 10.42
CA GLU A 65 19.75 5.74 10.32
C GLU A 65 18.37 5.20 9.98
N VAL A 66 18.26 4.36 8.96
CA VAL A 66 16.99 3.79 8.47
C VAL A 66 16.90 2.33 8.87
N TYR A 67 15.75 1.95 9.41
CA TYR A 67 15.46 0.60 9.88
C TYR A 67 14.22 0.03 9.20
N TYR A 68 14.21 -1.27 9.02
CA TYR A 68 13.08 -2.06 8.53
C TYR A 68 12.87 -3.28 9.43
N SER A 69 11.64 -3.78 9.49
CA SER A 69 11.31 -5.04 10.17
C SER A 69 10.39 -5.90 9.29
N GLY A 70 10.57 -7.21 9.33
CA GLY A 70 9.66 -8.17 8.72
C GLY A 70 8.45 -8.53 9.60
N ASP A 71 8.39 -8.02 10.84
CA ASP A 71 7.25 -8.19 11.73
C ASP A 71 6.09 -7.25 11.35
N THR A 72 4.90 -7.51 11.88
CA THR A 72 3.80 -6.54 11.76
C THR A 72 4.18 -5.24 12.50
N VAL A 73 3.74 -4.09 11.97
CA VAL A 73 4.03 -2.78 12.56
C VAL A 73 3.65 -2.76 14.05
N ALA A 74 2.44 -3.22 14.40
CA ALA A 74 1.96 -3.23 15.79
C ALA A 74 2.88 -4.03 16.73
N ALA A 75 3.29 -5.25 16.34
CA ALA A 75 4.16 -6.09 17.17
C ALA A 75 5.57 -5.49 17.28
N HIS A 76 6.09 -4.95 16.19
CA HIS A 76 7.41 -4.32 16.17
C HIS A 76 7.46 -3.07 17.04
N MET A 77 6.51 -2.15 16.87
CA MET A 77 6.44 -0.91 17.65
C MET A 77 6.21 -1.19 19.14
N ALA A 78 5.33 -2.14 19.49
CA ALA A 78 5.14 -2.55 20.89
C ALA A 78 6.45 -3.05 21.54
N THR A 79 7.27 -3.80 20.78
CA THR A 79 8.58 -4.25 21.25
C THR A 79 9.54 -3.08 21.48
N ARG A 80 9.59 -2.12 20.55
CA ARG A 80 10.46 -0.94 20.67
C ARG A 80 10.09 -0.06 21.86
N TYR A 81 8.80 0.26 22.03
CA TYR A 81 8.32 1.05 23.17
C TYR A 81 8.53 0.35 24.50
N SER A 82 8.25 -0.97 24.60
CA SER A 82 8.49 -1.72 25.84
C SER A 82 9.97 -1.80 26.21
N SER A 83 10.87 -1.65 25.25
CA SER A 83 12.32 -1.63 25.47
C SER A 83 12.88 -0.22 25.73
N ASN A 84 12.02 0.81 25.77
CA ASN A 84 12.42 2.23 25.88
C ASN A 84 13.39 2.67 24.77
N ASP A 85 13.22 2.14 23.55
CA ASP A 85 14.08 2.38 22.40
C ASP A 85 13.25 2.69 21.15
N PRO A 86 12.39 3.75 21.17
CA PRO A 86 11.57 4.14 20.04
C PRO A 86 12.44 4.67 18.90
N TYR A 87 11.89 4.65 17.68
CA TYR A 87 12.47 5.40 16.57
C TYR A 87 12.10 6.88 16.70
N THR A 88 12.99 7.78 16.26
CA THR A 88 12.70 9.23 16.22
C THR A 88 11.54 9.53 15.28
N ILE A 89 11.54 8.88 14.10
CA ILE A 89 10.46 8.95 13.10
C ILE A 89 10.01 7.52 12.79
N SER A 90 8.71 7.30 12.75
CA SER A 90 8.15 6.02 12.29
C SER A 90 7.24 6.24 11.10
N MET A 91 7.57 5.60 9.96
CA MET A 91 6.71 5.54 8.77
C MET A 91 5.87 4.26 8.84
N VAL A 92 4.56 4.43 8.92
CA VAL A 92 3.57 3.38 9.14
C VAL A 92 2.32 3.61 8.28
N ASP A 93 1.39 2.66 8.29
CA ASP A 93 0.09 2.83 7.62
C ASP A 93 -0.82 3.80 8.40
N ALA A 94 -1.81 4.38 7.73
CA ALA A 94 -2.76 5.30 8.36
C ALA A 94 -3.42 4.70 9.61
N LYS A 95 -3.83 3.42 9.56
CA LYS A 95 -4.43 2.72 10.71
C LYS A 95 -3.51 2.67 11.94
N ASP A 96 -2.20 2.54 11.70
CA ASP A 96 -1.21 2.47 12.79
C ASP A 96 -0.97 3.87 13.40
N ILE A 97 -1.16 4.96 12.63
CA ILE A 97 -1.16 6.32 13.19
C ILE A 97 -2.29 6.46 14.21
N TYR A 98 -3.52 6.05 13.87
CA TYR A 98 -4.64 6.15 14.80
C TYR A 98 -4.44 5.32 16.09
N SER A 99 -3.81 4.17 16.00
CA SER A 99 -3.54 3.31 17.15
C SER A 99 -2.34 3.77 18.02
N LEU A 100 -1.35 4.46 17.46
CA LEU A 100 -0.10 4.81 18.12
C LEU A 100 -0.02 6.29 18.52
N ALA A 101 -0.64 7.20 17.74
CA ALA A 101 -0.38 8.62 17.84
C ALA A 101 -0.91 9.27 19.14
N GLY A 102 -2.00 8.76 19.72
CA GLY A 102 -2.56 9.30 20.95
C GLY A 102 -1.56 9.30 22.12
N GLU A 103 -0.69 8.29 22.18
CA GLU A 103 0.30 8.13 23.25
C GLU A 103 1.72 8.53 22.84
N HIS A 104 2.05 8.47 21.53
CA HIS A 104 3.43 8.47 21.10
C HIS A 104 3.82 9.55 20.09
N ALA A 105 2.88 10.36 19.56
CA ALA A 105 3.19 11.32 18.52
C ALA A 105 3.32 12.76 19.03
N VAL A 106 4.27 13.49 18.45
CA VAL A 106 4.43 14.94 18.60
C VAL A 106 3.33 15.66 17.84
N ASP A 107 2.79 16.75 18.41
CA ASP A 107 1.89 17.68 17.72
C ASP A 107 2.65 18.47 16.63
N LEU A 108 2.25 18.26 15.38
CA LEU A 108 2.81 18.89 14.19
C LEU A 108 1.90 20.00 13.60
N SER A 109 0.83 20.39 14.30
CA SER A 109 -0.14 21.38 13.81
C SER A 109 0.48 22.74 13.45
N GLY A 110 1.63 23.06 14.05
CA GLY A 110 2.36 24.31 13.77
C GLY A 110 3.33 24.23 12.59
N GLU A 111 3.49 23.06 11.94
CA GLU A 111 4.44 22.89 10.85
C GLU A 111 3.90 23.48 9.54
N LYS A 112 4.80 24.10 8.76
CA LYS A 112 4.43 24.82 7.52
C LYS A 112 3.84 23.91 6.46
N TRP A 113 4.23 22.64 6.40
CA TRP A 113 3.75 21.71 5.40
C TRP A 113 2.26 21.38 5.55
N VAL A 114 1.65 21.60 6.73
CA VAL A 114 0.24 21.30 7.00
C VAL A 114 -0.69 22.05 6.04
N GLU A 115 -0.34 23.28 5.64
CA GLU A 115 -1.14 24.08 4.69
C GLU A 115 -1.04 23.58 3.23
N ASN A 116 -0.12 22.65 2.95
CA ASN A 116 0.14 22.14 1.59
C ASN A 116 -0.47 20.75 1.32
N THR A 117 -1.29 20.23 2.23
CA THR A 117 -1.88 18.90 2.08
C THR A 117 -3.26 18.81 2.70
N ASP A 118 -4.14 18.05 2.04
CA ASP A 118 -5.46 17.65 2.58
C ASP A 118 -5.43 16.25 3.21
N TYR A 119 -4.24 15.62 3.27
CA TYR A 119 -4.08 14.23 3.71
C TYR A 119 -3.46 14.08 5.10
N ALA A 120 -3.14 15.18 5.81
CA ALA A 120 -2.60 15.10 7.16
C ALA A 120 -3.57 14.39 8.12
N ILE A 121 -3.06 13.47 8.96
CA ILE A 121 -3.89 12.83 9.98
C ILE A 121 -3.86 13.65 11.25
N SER A 122 -5.07 13.90 11.78
CA SER A 122 -5.28 14.54 13.06
C SER A 122 -5.93 13.58 14.05
N VAL A 123 -5.41 13.56 15.28
CA VAL A 123 -5.98 12.84 16.42
C VAL A 123 -6.18 13.85 17.56
N ASP A 124 -7.35 13.88 18.17
CA ASP A 124 -7.71 14.81 19.24
C ASP A 124 -7.44 16.31 18.90
N GLY A 125 -7.65 16.67 17.64
CA GLY A 125 -7.46 18.03 17.13
C GLY A 125 -5.99 18.44 16.93
N LYS A 126 -5.04 17.52 17.03
CA LYS A 126 -3.61 17.71 16.75
C LYS A 126 -3.23 17.00 15.46
N VAL A 127 -2.49 17.65 14.59
CA VAL A 127 -1.87 16.97 13.43
C VAL A 127 -0.72 16.11 13.94
N VAL A 128 -0.79 14.82 13.71
CA VAL A 128 0.19 13.83 14.19
C VAL A 128 0.78 12.97 13.08
N GLY A 129 0.12 12.88 11.93
CA GLY A 129 0.55 12.09 10.78
C GLY A 129 0.97 12.98 9.60
N PHE A 130 2.25 12.94 9.24
CA PHE A 130 2.79 13.54 8.02
C PHE A 130 2.54 12.58 6.85
N PRO A 131 1.76 12.95 5.82
CA PRO A 131 1.46 12.05 4.70
C PRO A 131 2.68 11.91 3.78
N VAL A 132 3.08 10.67 3.50
CA VAL A 132 4.24 10.40 2.64
C VAL A 132 3.82 10.31 1.18
N CYS A 133 2.73 9.58 0.90
CA CYS A 133 2.27 9.37 -0.47
C CYS A 133 0.76 9.13 -0.54
N ILE A 134 0.22 9.30 -1.75
CA ILE A 134 -1.11 8.87 -2.13
C ILE A 134 -1.00 7.52 -2.84
N GLU A 135 -1.82 6.57 -2.46
CA GLU A 135 -2.01 5.31 -3.18
C GLU A 135 -3.49 5.09 -3.43
N ALA A 136 -3.79 4.44 -4.54
CA ALA A 136 -5.16 4.05 -4.88
C ALA A 136 -5.19 2.69 -5.54
N ARG A 137 -6.35 2.06 -5.48
CA ARG A 137 -6.62 0.76 -6.07
C ARG A 137 -7.81 0.80 -7.01
N GLY A 138 -7.83 -0.16 -7.92
CA GLY A 138 -8.84 -0.32 -8.95
C GLY A 138 -8.43 -1.40 -9.95
N ILE A 139 -8.86 -1.28 -11.18
CA ILE A 139 -8.44 -2.17 -12.26
C ILE A 139 -7.23 -1.56 -12.97
N ILE A 140 -6.11 -2.26 -12.94
CA ILE A 140 -4.92 -1.95 -13.75
C ILE A 140 -5.15 -2.53 -15.14
N TYR A 141 -4.78 -1.79 -16.18
CA TYR A 141 -4.94 -2.21 -17.57
C TYR A 141 -3.65 -2.07 -18.39
N ASN A 142 -3.49 -2.93 -19.40
CA ASN A 142 -2.50 -2.80 -20.46
C ASN A 142 -3.20 -2.40 -21.76
N ALA A 143 -3.22 -1.10 -22.06
CA ALA A 143 -3.92 -0.58 -23.23
C ALA A 143 -3.32 -1.07 -24.55
N GLU A 144 -1.99 -1.28 -24.62
CA GLU A 144 -1.36 -1.79 -25.84
C GLU A 144 -1.86 -3.19 -26.21
N ALA A 145 -1.99 -4.07 -25.22
CA ALA A 145 -2.54 -5.41 -25.42
C ALA A 145 -4.01 -5.37 -25.88
N ILE A 146 -4.81 -4.46 -25.31
CA ILE A 146 -6.21 -4.24 -25.69
C ILE A 146 -6.29 -3.71 -27.12
N GLU A 147 -5.54 -2.66 -27.44
CA GLU A 147 -5.51 -2.00 -28.74
C GLU A 147 -5.02 -2.95 -29.84
N GLY A 148 -4.03 -3.81 -29.53
CA GLY A 148 -3.50 -4.82 -30.44
C GLY A 148 -4.56 -5.83 -30.93
N ILE A 149 -5.56 -6.12 -30.10
CA ILE A 149 -6.66 -7.03 -30.43
C ILE A 149 -7.84 -6.27 -31.05
N THR A 150 -8.26 -5.17 -30.42
CA THR A 150 -9.47 -4.44 -30.82
C THR A 150 -9.26 -3.55 -32.05
N GLY A 151 -8.01 -3.18 -32.33
CA GLY A 151 -7.66 -2.28 -33.45
C GLY A 151 -8.08 -0.81 -33.21
N ARG A 152 -8.46 -0.44 -32.00
CA ARG A 152 -8.88 0.93 -31.64
C ARG A 152 -8.21 1.39 -30.35
N GLU A 153 -8.09 2.70 -30.18
CA GLU A 153 -7.60 3.33 -28.95
C GLU A 153 -8.46 2.90 -27.75
N PHE A 154 -7.80 2.47 -26.68
CA PHE A 154 -8.49 2.13 -25.43
C PHE A 154 -8.74 3.38 -24.58
N LYS A 155 -9.99 3.58 -24.18
CA LYS A 155 -10.45 4.69 -23.36
C LYS A 155 -11.17 4.13 -22.12
N PRO A 156 -10.53 4.11 -20.94
CA PRO A 156 -11.08 3.46 -19.77
C PRO A 156 -12.44 4.01 -19.35
N GLU A 157 -12.72 5.28 -19.58
CA GLU A 157 -14.01 5.92 -19.28
C GLU A 157 -15.20 5.33 -20.06
N GLU A 158 -14.97 4.67 -21.17
CA GLU A 158 -16.01 3.99 -21.95
C GLU A 158 -16.42 2.66 -21.32
N TYR A 159 -15.62 2.11 -20.39
CA TYR A 159 -15.79 0.78 -19.79
C TYR A 159 -16.04 0.82 -18.28
N LYS A 160 -16.54 1.94 -17.76
CA LYS A 160 -16.84 2.14 -16.34
C LYS A 160 -18.04 1.34 -15.83
N THR A 161 -18.92 0.86 -16.73
CA THR A 161 -20.03 -0.03 -16.36
C THR A 161 -19.63 -1.50 -16.55
N LEU A 162 -20.17 -2.38 -15.71
CA LEU A 162 -19.92 -3.82 -15.82
C LEU A 162 -20.30 -4.37 -17.20
N ASP A 163 -21.44 -3.92 -17.76
CA ASP A 163 -21.91 -4.40 -19.07
C ASP A 163 -20.92 -4.02 -20.19
N ALA A 164 -20.43 -2.77 -20.20
CA ALA A 164 -19.46 -2.33 -21.19
C ALA A 164 -18.11 -3.07 -21.02
N PHE A 165 -17.66 -3.25 -19.77
CA PHE A 165 -16.44 -3.97 -19.45
C PHE A 165 -16.51 -5.44 -19.86
N LYS A 166 -17.63 -6.12 -19.55
CA LYS A 166 -17.87 -7.50 -19.96
C LYS A 166 -17.87 -7.65 -21.49
N GLY A 167 -18.51 -6.71 -22.21
CA GLY A 167 -18.47 -6.69 -23.67
C GLY A 167 -17.06 -6.59 -24.23
N LEU A 168 -16.19 -5.80 -23.58
CA LEU A 168 -14.78 -5.74 -23.96
C LEU A 168 -14.03 -7.06 -23.69
N LEU A 169 -14.27 -7.69 -22.54
CA LEU A 169 -13.65 -8.98 -22.24
C LEU A 169 -14.09 -10.08 -23.22
N GLU A 170 -15.36 -10.09 -23.64
CA GLU A 170 -15.89 -10.98 -24.68
C GLU A 170 -15.20 -10.74 -26.04
N GLU A 171 -14.98 -9.47 -26.41
CA GLU A 171 -14.27 -9.09 -27.63
C GLU A 171 -12.79 -9.54 -27.59
N LEU A 172 -12.10 -9.31 -26.47
CA LEU A 172 -10.71 -9.75 -26.28
C LEU A 172 -10.59 -11.27 -26.35
N ALA A 173 -11.52 -11.99 -25.72
CA ALA A 173 -11.54 -13.46 -25.76
C ALA A 173 -11.76 -13.98 -27.19
N ALA A 174 -12.69 -13.39 -27.94
CA ALA A 174 -12.93 -13.72 -29.34
C ALA A 174 -11.74 -13.36 -30.23
N GLY A 175 -10.96 -12.34 -29.87
CA GLY A 175 -9.76 -11.87 -30.56
C GLY A 175 -8.49 -12.66 -30.26
N GLY A 176 -8.56 -13.69 -29.41
CA GLY A 176 -7.46 -14.60 -29.10
C GLY A 176 -6.85 -14.48 -27.70
N MET A 177 -7.29 -13.53 -26.87
CA MET A 177 -6.94 -13.45 -25.45
C MET A 177 -8.06 -14.09 -24.63
N GLU A 178 -8.12 -15.43 -24.62
CA GLU A 178 -9.24 -16.19 -24.03
C GLU A 178 -9.50 -15.85 -22.55
N THR A 179 -8.45 -15.48 -21.81
CA THR A 179 -8.49 -15.18 -20.38
C THR A 179 -7.82 -13.82 -20.09
N PRO A 180 -8.50 -12.70 -20.41
CA PRO A 180 -7.93 -11.36 -20.34
C PRO A 180 -7.77 -10.79 -18.95
N THR A 181 -8.11 -11.51 -17.88
CA THR A 181 -8.02 -11.01 -16.51
C THR A 181 -7.09 -11.83 -15.63
N GLY A 182 -6.54 -11.21 -14.59
CA GLY A 182 -5.82 -11.85 -13.51
C GLY A 182 -6.38 -11.45 -12.16
N ILE A 183 -6.40 -12.39 -11.21
CA ILE A 183 -6.80 -12.15 -9.82
C ILE A 183 -5.67 -12.58 -8.91
N MET A 184 -5.21 -11.68 -8.06
CA MET A 184 -4.29 -11.97 -6.98
C MET A 184 -5.02 -12.67 -5.83
N LYS A 185 -4.43 -13.77 -5.31
CA LYS A 185 -5.03 -14.60 -4.25
C LYS A 185 -4.75 -14.10 -2.84
N GLU A 186 -3.82 -13.19 -2.70
CA GLU A 186 -3.32 -12.71 -1.41
C GLU A 186 -4.46 -12.16 -0.57
N ASP A 187 -4.47 -12.49 0.72
CA ASP A 187 -5.50 -12.10 1.67
C ASP A 187 -5.60 -10.58 1.81
N TRP A 188 -4.47 -9.86 1.74
CA TRP A 188 -4.46 -8.40 1.73
C TRP A 188 -5.12 -7.82 0.47
N SER A 189 -4.93 -8.42 -0.71
CA SER A 189 -5.56 -7.96 -1.96
C SER A 189 -7.06 -8.19 -1.95
N LEU A 190 -7.49 -9.36 -1.50
CA LEU A 190 -8.90 -9.75 -1.45
C LEU A 190 -9.63 -9.12 -0.25
N GLY A 191 -9.07 -9.26 0.96
CA GLY A 191 -9.73 -8.90 2.21
C GLY A 191 -9.53 -7.43 2.62
N ALA A 192 -8.33 -6.86 2.42
CA ALA A 192 -8.07 -5.47 2.79
C ALA A 192 -8.29 -4.48 1.63
N HIS A 193 -8.29 -4.95 0.37
CA HIS A 193 -8.48 -4.06 -0.76
C HIS A 193 -9.85 -4.27 -1.42
N TYR A 194 -10.05 -5.35 -2.16
CA TYR A 194 -11.28 -5.53 -2.93
C TYR A 194 -12.56 -5.53 -2.06
N LEU A 195 -12.54 -6.28 -0.96
CA LEU A 195 -13.68 -6.33 -0.04
C LEU A 195 -13.94 -4.99 0.64
N CYS A 196 -12.89 -4.27 1.04
CA CYS A 196 -13.05 -2.99 1.74
C CYS A 196 -13.71 -1.93 0.88
N GLU A 197 -13.59 -1.98 -0.46
CA GLU A 197 -14.33 -1.07 -1.34
C GLU A 197 -15.84 -1.18 -1.16
N VAL A 198 -16.38 -2.34 -0.77
CA VAL A 198 -17.81 -2.50 -0.45
C VAL A 198 -18.22 -1.60 0.71
N TYR A 199 -17.34 -1.45 1.70
CA TYR A 199 -17.61 -0.62 2.88
C TYR A 199 -17.39 0.86 2.56
N GLU A 200 -16.28 1.17 1.90
CA GLU A 200 -15.82 2.52 1.60
C GLU A 200 -16.69 3.24 0.57
N GLU A 201 -17.40 2.50 -0.28
CA GLU A 201 -18.38 3.04 -1.23
C GLU A 201 -19.78 3.28 -0.63
N GLN A 202 -20.01 2.95 0.64
CA GLN A 202 -21.28 3.28 1.29
C GLN A 202 -21.40 4.80 1.48
N GLU A 203 -22.63 5.32 1.44
CA GLU A 203 -22.89 6.75 1.67
C GLU A 203 -22.52 7.17 3.10
N ASP A 204 -22.80 6.30 4.07
CA ASP A 204 -22.43 6.42 5.48
C ASP A 204 -21.59 5.21 5.89
N VAL A 205 -20.27 5.33 5.75
CA VAL A 205 -19.30 4.26 6.04
C VAL A 205 -19.38 3.85 7.51
N GLU A 206 -19.35 4.82 8.42
CA GLU A 206 -19.37 4.58 9.87
C GLU A 206 -20.67 3.92 10.34
N GLY A 207 -21.81 4.42 9.85
CA GLY A 207 -23.10 3.81 10.14
C GLY A 207 -23.20 2.39 9.58
N TYR A 208 -22.62 2.14 8.42
CA TYR A 208 -22.60 0.81 7.83
C TYR A 208 -21.73 -0.18 8.63
N ILE A 209 -20.50 0.22 8.98
CA ILE A 209 -19.61 -0.58 9.84
C ILE A 209 -20.26 -0.86 11.20
N SER A 210 -20.90 0.14 11.80
CA SER A 210 -21.67 -0.03 13.03
C SER A 210 -22.80 -1.06 12.88
N SER A 211 -23.47 -1.09 11.73
CA SER A 211 -24.54 -2.08 11.45
C SER A 211 -23.97 -3.50 11.28
N LEU A 212 -22.78 -3.64 10.73
CA LEU A 212 -22.06 -4.92 10.63
C LEU A 212 -21.71 -5.46 12.02
N HIS A 213 -21.14 -4.62 12.89
CA HIS A 213 -20.86 -5.00 14.29
C HIS A 213 -22.13 -5.37 15.08
N ALA A 214 -23.23 -4.66 14.82
CA ALA A 214 -24.52 -4.96 15.46
C ALA A 214 -25.19 -6.22 14.93
N GLY A 215 -24.67 -6.86 13.87
CA GLY A 215 -25.29 -7.99 13.18
C GLY A 215 -26.62 -7.63 12.53
N SER A 216 -26.81 -6.36 12.16
CA SER A 216 -28.03 -5.84 11.53
C SER A 216 -27.87 -5.50 10.04
N ALA A 217 -26.64 -5.53 9.53
CA ALA A 217 -26.38 -5.42 8.10
C ALA A 217 -26.88 -6.68 7.35
N ASP A 218 -27.30 -6.48 6.11
CA ASP A 218 -27.67 -7.55 5.19
C ASP A 218 -26.82 -7.39 3.92
N LEU A 219 -25.64 -8.01 3.92
CA LEU A 219 -24.71 -7.95 2.79
C LEU A 219 -25.33 -8.53 1.52
N ALA A 220 -26.06 -9.63 1.62
CA ALA A 220 -26.64 -10.29 0.46
C ALA A 220 -27.61 -9.37 -0.31
N ASN A 221 -28.25 -8.42 0.36
CA ASN A 221 -29.15 -7.42 -0.23
C ASN A 221 -28.52 -6.02 -0.35
N ASN A 222 -27.25 -5.85 0.03
CA ASN A 222 -26.57 -4.57 -0.10
C ASN A 222 -26.19 -4.29 -1.58
N ALA A 223 -26.52 -3.09 -2.07
CA ALA A 223 -26.30 -2.74 -3.48
C ALA A 223 -24.80 -2.67 -3.85
N LYS A 224 -23.95 -2.14 -2.94
CA LYS A 224 -22.49 -2.06 -3.18
C LYS A 224 -21.84 -3.44 -3.19
N TRP A 225 -22.22 -4.29 -2.24
CA TRP A 225 -21.81 -5.69 -2.24
C TRP A 225 -22.16 -6.38 -3.56
N ASN A 226 -23.41 -6.29 -3.98
CA ASN A 226 -23.84 -6.94 -5.21
C ASN A 226 -23.11 -6.40 -6.44
N ALA A 227 -22.98 -5.09 -6.57
CA ALA A 227 -22.25 -4.49 -7.69
C ALA A 227 -20.79 -4.94 -7.75
N LYS A 228 -20.08 -4.98 -6.61
CA LYS A 228 -18.68 -5.45 -6.53
C LYS A 228 -18.57 -6.95 -6.83
N MET A 229 -19.44 -7.78 -6.26
CA MET A 229 -19.40 -9.22 -6.48
C MET A 229 -19.79 -9.59 -7.92
N ASP A 230 -20.69 -8.85 -8.57
CA ASP A 230 -21.01 -9.05 -9.98
C ASP A 230 -19.77 -8.81 -10.86
N THR A 231 -19.00 -7.76 -10.58
CA THR A 231 -17.73 -7.51 -11.28
C THR A 231 -16.68 -8.58 -10.95
N PHE A 232 -16.58 -8.98 -9.69
CA PHE A 232 -15.63 -10.03 -9.29
C PHE A 232 -15.93 -11.36 -9.98
N ASP A 233 -17.20 -11.74 -10.14
CA ASP A 233 -17.61 -12.95 -10.84
C ASP A 233 -17.24 -12.91 -12.32
N VAL A 234 -17.33 -11.72 -12.95
CA VAL A 234 -16.85 -11.53 -14.33
C VAL A 234 -15.32 -11.66 -14.39
N LEU A 235 -14.59 -11.05 -13.44
CA LEU A 235 -13.14 -11.22 -13.36
C LEU A 235 -12.76 -12.71 -13.18
N LYS A 236 -13.46 -13.45 -12.31
CA LYS A 236 -13.25 -14.91 -12.13
C LYS A 236 -13.49 -15.68 -13.43
N GLN A 237 -14.55 -15.36 -14.15
CA GLN A 237 -14.91 -16.04 -15.39
C GLN A 237 -13.80 -15.96 -16.45
N TYR A 238 -13.12 -14.81 -16.52
CA TYR A 238 -12.07 -14.54 -17.50
C TYR A 238 -10.65 -14.63 -16.93
N ASN A 239 -10.48 -15.16 -15.71
CA ASN A 239 -9.18 -15.26 -15.04
C ASN A 239 -8.29 -16.31 -15.69
N TYR A 240 -7.05 -15.92 -16.05
CA TYR A 240 -6.07 -16.85 -16.64
C TYR A 240 -5.78 -18.05 -15.75
N ALA A 241 -5.93 -17.91 -14.44
CA ALA A 241 -5.70 -18.96 -13.45
C ALA A 241 -7.00 -19.62 -12.96
N ALA A 242 -8.13 -19.50 -13.67
CA ALA A 242 -9.45 -19.99 -13.23
C ALA A 242 -9.48 -21.46 -12.83
N SER A 243 -8.65 -22.32 -13.47
CA SER A 243 -8.56 -23.75 -13.13
C SER A 243 -7.89 -24.03 -11.77
N SER A 244 -7.11 -23.09 -11.24
CA SER A 244 -6.38 -23.22 -9.98
C SER A 244 -6.09 -21.83 -9.35
N PRO A 245 -7.14 -21.05 -9.02
CA PRO A 245 -6.99 -19.64 -8.72
C PRO A 245 -6.15 -19.37 -7.45
N ILE A 246 -6.17 -20.30 -6.48
CA ILE A 246 -5.37 -20.18 -5.25
C ILE A 246 -3.88 -20.54 -5.47
N ALA A 247 -3.53 -21.13 -6.60
CA ALA A 247 -2.14 -21.41 -6.95
C ALA A 247 -1.48 -20.29 -7.78
N ALA A 248 -2.23 -19.26 -8.21
CA ALA A 248 -1.68 -18.14 -8.94
C ALA A 248 -0.73 -17.33 -8.04
N GLU A 249 0.49 -17.11 -8.49
CA GLU A 249 1.45 -16.27 -7.77
C GLU A 249 1.32 -14.81 -8.24
N ARG A 250 1.40 -13.88 -7.30
CA ARG A 250 1.28 -12.44 -7.55
C ARG A 250 2.19 -11.98 -8.69
N GLU A 251 3.49 -12.24 -8.56
CA GLU A 251 4.49 -11.82 -9.54
C GLU A 251 4.22 -12.36 -10.94
N VAL A 252 3.65 -13.57 -11.06
CA VAL A 252 3.27 -14.15 -12.37
C VAL A 252 2.06 -13.42 -12.96
N THR A 253 1.12 -12.98 -12.14
CA THR A 253 -0.03 -12.18 -12.60
C THR A 253 0.42 -10.82 -13.11
N GLU A 254 1.28 -10.14 -12.33
CA GLU A 254 1.86 -8.84 -12.69
C GLU A 254 2.74 -8.94 -13.94
N GLN A 255 3.55 -9.99 -14.07
CA GLN A 255 4.32 -10.28 -15.29
C GLN A 255 3.41 -10.49 -16.51
N ASN A 256 2.35 -11.28 -16.37
CA ASN A 256 1.41 -11.52 -17.47
C ASN A 256 0.73 -10.24 -17.94
N LEU A 257 0.42 -9.33 -17.01
CA LEU A 257 -0.12 -8.01 -17.34
C LEU A 257 0.92 -7.12 -18.03
N ALA A 258 2.14 -7.06 -17.49
CA ALA A 258 3.23 -6.30 -18.08
C ALA A 258 3.46 -6.69 -19.54
N GLU A 259 3.61 -7.99 -19.80
CA GLU A 259 3.90 -8.58 -21.11
C GLU A 259 2.65 -8.67 -22.05
N GLY A 260 1.49 -8.16 -21.61
CA GLY A 260 0.26 -8.16 -22.40
C GLY A 260 -0.37 -9.54 -22.65
N LYS A 261 -0.04 -10.55 -21.84
CA LYS A 261 -0.68 -11.87 -21.88
C LYS A 261 -2.08 -11.86 -21.27
N ILE A 262 -2.32 -10.96 -20.33
CA ILE A 262 -3.64 -10.55 -19.85
C ILE A 262 -3.78 -9.02 -20.02
N ALA A 263 -5.00 -8.54 -20.04
CA ALA A 263 -5.30 -7.13 -20.25
C ALA A 263 -5.60 -6.37 -18.97
N PHE A 264 -6.09 -7.07 -17.92
CA PHE A 264 -6.61 -6.45 -16.70
C PHE A 264 -6.26 -7.26 -15.45
N MET A 265 -6.01 -6.55 -14.33
CA MET A 265 -6.01 -7.12 -12.99
C MET A 265 -6.49 -6.08 -11.97
N PHE A 266 -7.09 -6.53 -10.86
CA PHE A 266 -7.33 -5.66 -9.72
C PHE A 266 -6.04 -5.51 -8.92
N GLY A 267 -5.67 -4.26 -8.61
CA GLY A 267 -4.46 -3.93 -7.86
C GLY A 267 -4.38 -2.45 -7.54
N GLY A 268 -3.17 -1.97 -7.25
CA GLY A 268 -2.92 -0.57 -6.96
C GLY A 268 -1.65 -0.05 -7.64
N ASN A 269 -1.36 1.25 -7.51
CA ASN A 269 -0.16 1.82 -8.13
C ASN A 269 1.15 1.25 -7.56
N TRP A 270 1.15 0.65 -6.37
CA TRP A 270 2.29 -0.08 -5.80
C TRP A 270 2.71 -1.31 -6.61
N ASP A 271 1.82 -1.89 -7.43
CA ASP A 271 2.14 -3.05 -8.27
C ASP A 271 3.15 -2.70 -9.38
N TRP A 272 3.33 -1.39 -9.66
CA TRP A 272 4.37 -0.93 -10.58
C TRP A 272 5.77 -1.37 -10.16
N SER A 273 6.04 -1.47 -8.88
CA SER A 273 7.33 -1.92 -8.35
C SER A 273 7.74 -3.32 -8.85
N VAL A 274 6.77 -4.16 -9.21
CA VAL A 274 6.98 -5.49 -9.79
C VAL A 274 6.85 -5.45 -11.31
N ILE A 275 5.81 -4.79 -11.83
CA ILE A 275 5.53 -4.68 -13.26
C ILE A 275 6.74 -4.13 -14.04
N ASN A 276 7.43 -3.12 -13.50
CA ASN A 276 8.56 -2.46 -14.16
C ASN A 276 9.82 -3.34 -14.30
N ALA A 277 9.85 -4.49 -13.64
CA ALA A 277 10.95 -5.47 -13.78
C ALA A 277 10.83 -6.34 -15.05
N TYR A 278 9.70 -6.28 -15.74
CA TYR A 278 9.41 -7.09 -16.93
C TYR A 278 9.36 -6.23 -18.20
N ASP A 279 9.09 -6.87 -19.33
CA ASP A 279 8.86 -6.18 -20.62
C ASP A 279 7.46 -5.57 -20.62
N TYR A 280 7.35 -4.37 -20.07
CA TYR A 280 6.08 -3.68 -19.87
C TYR A 280 5.76 -2.69 -21.01
N SER A 281 4.47 -2.38 -21.14
CA SER A 281 3.99 -1.32 -22.03
C SER A 281 3.95 0.03 -21.32
N GLU A 282 4.38 1.09 -21.99
CA GLU A 282 4.17 2.48 -21.53
C GLU A 282 2.68 2.90 -21.57
N LYS A 283 1.83 2.13 -22.24
CA LYS A 283 0.39 2.37 -22.33
C LYS A 283 -0.38 1.60 -21.26
N MET A 284 0.09 1.65 -20.03
CA MET A 284 -0.63 1.12 -18.87
C MET A 284 -1.32 2.23 -18.10
N GLY A 285 -2.22 1.86 -17.21
CA GLY A 285 -2.88 2.81 -16.32
C GLY A 285 -3.87 2.11 -15.39
N MET A 286 -4.65 2.92 -14.68
CA MET A 286 -5.65 2.45 -13.73
C MET A 286 -7.03 3.05 -14.03
N MET A 287 -8.06 2.28 -13.76
CA MET A 287 -9.46 2.71 -13.83
C MET A 287 -10.24 2.18 -12.62
N PRO A 288 -11.36 2.84 -12.24
CA PRO A 288 -12.24 2.33 -11.20
C PRO A 288 -12.74 0.92 -11.51
N VAL A 289 -13.08 0.16 -10.47
CA VAL A 289 -13.74 -1.14 -10.65
C VAL A 289 -15.06 -0.92 -11.39
N PRO A 290 -15.26 -1.52 -12.58
CA PRO A 290 -16.47 -1.31 -13.37
C PRO A 290 -17.71 -1.83 -12.64
N GLN A 291 -18.76 -1.00 -12.55
CA GLN A 291 -19.98 -1.34 -11.84
C GLN A 291 -21.20 -0.78 -12.59
N ASN A 292 -22.29 -1.54 -12.60
CA ASN A 292 -23.60 -1.05 -13.07
C ASN A 292 -24.26 -0.20 -11.97
N THR A 293 -23.75 1.01 -11.78
CA THR A 293 -24.26 1.97 -10.79
C THR A 293 -24.50 3.34 -11.44
N SER A 294 -25.32 4.16 -10.82
CA SER A 294 -25.64 5.53 -11.26
C SER A 294 -25.22 6.61 -10.26
N ASP A 295 -24.61 6.25 -9.15
CA ASP A 295 -24.22 7.17 -8.07
C ASP A 295 -22.81 7.77 -8.25
N GLY A 296 -22.10 7.36 -9.32
CA GLY A 296 -20.77 7.88 -9.68
C GLY A 296 -19.61 7.18 -8.96
N THR A 297 -19.84 6.12 -8.19
CA THR A 297 -18.74 5.33 -7.59
C THR A 297 -17.86 4.68 -8.64
N ASN A 298 -18.44 4.23 -9.76
CA ASN A 298 -17.70 3.67 -10.90
C ASN A 298 -16.90 4.71 -11.72
N GLU A 299 -16.79 5.94 -11.24
CA GLU A 299 -15.93 7.00 -11.80
C GLU A 299 -14.79 7.38 -10.86
N LYS A 300 -14.64 6.69 -9.72
CA LYS A 300 -13.68 7.02 -8.68
C LYS A 300 -12.83 5.82 -8.33
N LEU A 301 -11.52 6.04 -8.13
CA LEU A 301 -10.65 5.07 -7.49
C LEU A 301 -10.85 5.11 -5.97
N VAL A 302 -10.62 4.00 -5.30
CA VAL A 302 -10.57 3.99 -3.83
C VAL A 302 -9.11 4.18 -3.42
N GLY A 303 -8.87 5.22 -2.61
CA GLY A 303 -7.51 5.58 -2.21
C GLY A 303 -7.42 6.89 -1.46
N GLY A 304 -6.19 7.26 -1.13
CA GLY A 304 -5.88 8.46 -0.36
C GLY A 304 -4.46 8.40 0.18
N GLY A 305 -4.17 9.13 1.24
CA GLY A 305 -2.91 8.98 1.96
C GLY A 305 -2.78 7.57 2.51
N SER A 306 -1.66 6.91 2.24
CA SER A 306 -1.46 5.50 2.59
C SER A 306 -0.37 5.30 3.64
N LYS A 307 0.78 5.94 3.47
CA LYS A 307 1.90 5.92 4.41
C LYS A 307 2.06 7.27 5.08
N TYR A 308 2.34 7.22 6.37
CA TYR A 308 2.47 8.39 7.22
C TYR A 308 3.69 8.30 8.11
N MET A 309 4.33 9.43 8.35
CA MET A 309 5.36 9.54 9.36
C MET A 309 4.83 10.25 10.60
N PHE A 310 5.15 9.73 11.77
CA PHE A 310 4.99 10.45 13.04
C PHE A 310 6.33 10.56 13.75
N ILE A 311 6.47 11.59 14.58
CA ILE A 311 7.66 11.84 15.42
C ILE A 311 7.36 11.41 16.82
N ASP A 312 8.25 10.62 17.45
CA ASP A 312 8.09 10.14 18.81
C ASP A 312 8.10 11.26 19.84
N SER A 313 7.11 11.25 20.74
CA SER A 313 6.95 12.22 21.82
C SER A 313 7.46 11.73 23.18
N SER A 314 7.93 10.48 23.30
CA SER A 314 8.38 9.89 24.56
C SER A 314 9.64 10.58 25.10
N GLU A 315 9.92 10.42 26.38
CA GLU A 315 11.13 10.97 27.03
C GLU A 315 12.45 10.36 26.50
N ASN A 316 12.37 9.26 25.71
CA ASN A 316 13.52 8.60 25.12
C ASN A 316 13.99 9.29 23.82
N THR A 317 13.19 10.19 23.25
CA THR A 317 13.55 11.04 22.11
C THR A 317 13.78 12.46 22.60
N SER A 318 14.99 12.99 22.44
CA SER A 318 15.34 14.33 22.91
C SER A 318 14.65 15.44 22.09
N GLU A 319 14.60 16.64 22.64
CA GLU A 319 14.02 17.80 21.93
C GLU A 319 14.85 18.14 20.67
N GLU A 320 16.17 17.98 20.72
CA GLU A 320 17.06 18.18 19.57
C GLU A 320 16.77 17.16 18.45
N GLN A 321 16.48 15.91 18.81
CA GLN A 321 16.07 14.86 17.86
C GLN A 321 14.70 15.17 17.24
N ARG A 322 13.74 15.61 18.03
CA ARG A 322 12.41 16.02 17.54
C ARG A 322 12.50 17.20 16.60
N GLN A 323 13.35 18.20 16.92
CA GLN A 323 13.55 19.34 16.01
C GLN A 323 14.22 18.89 14.71
N ALA A 324 15.26 18.06 14.79
CA ALA A 324 15.91 17.52 13.59
C ALA A 324 14.94 16.67 12.72
N ALA A 325 14.01 15.93 13.37
CA ALA A 325 12.97 15.21 12.67
C ALA A 325 11.97 16.16 11.97
N LYS A 326 11.55 17.25 12.62
CA LYS A 326 10.71 18.28 11.99
C LYS A 326 11.42 18.96 10.82
N ASP A 327 12.70 19.27 10.97
CA ASP A 327 13.52 19.84 9.90
C ASP A 327 13.63 18.87 8.71
N PHE A 328 13.77 17.58 8.96
CA PHE A 328 13.75 16.54 7.94
C PHE A 328 12.41 16.48 7.19
N LEU A 329 11.27 16.50 7.89
CA LEU A 329 9.94 16.53 7.24
C LEU A 329 9.75 17.81 6.41
N ASN A 330 10.20 18.95 6.91
CA ASN A 330 10.17 20.22 6.15
C ASN A 330 11.10 20.17 4.92
N TRP A 331 12.28 19.55 5.03
CA TRP A 331 13.19 19.34 3.91
C TRP A 331 12.53 18.52 2.79
N ILE A 332 11.81 17.44 3.14
CA ILE A 332 11.06 16.65 2.16
C ILE A 332 10.11 17.52 1.35
N VAL A 333 9.38 18.46 1.99
CA VAL A 333 8.31 19.22 1.34
C VAL A 333 8.81 20.47 0.63
N PHE A 334 9.86 21.12 1.11
CA PHE A 334 10.24 22.45 0.63
C PHE A 334 11.56 22.52 -0.11
N GLU A 335 12.45 21.53 0.04
CA GLU A 335 13.72 21.53 -0.63
C GLU A 335 13.69 20.67 -1.91
N ALA A 336 14.43 21.08 -2.93
CA ALA A 336 14.43 20.40 -4.24
C ALA A 336 14.89 18.93 -4.14
N ASP A 337 15.89 18.66 -3.31
CA ASP A 337 16.43 17.31 -3.11
C ASP A 337 15.43 16.43 -2.35
N GLY A 338 14.73 16.97 -1.35
CA GLY A 338 13.67 16.28 -0.62
C GLY A 338 12.45 15.94 -1.51
N ASN A 339 12.05 16.88 -2.37
CA ASN A 339 11.00 16.64 -3.36
C ASN A 339 11.43 15.54 -4.35
N ALA A 340 12.67 15.63 -4.87
CA ALA A 340 13.21 14.64 -5.80
C ALA A 340 13.30 13.24 -5.17
N PHE A 341 13.67 13.16 -3.90
CA PHE A 341 13.68 11.91 -3.16
C PHE A 341 12.33 11.20 -3.19
N LEU A 342 11.23 11.88 -2.82
CA LEU A 342 9.92 11.25 -2.84
C LEU A 342 9.41 10.96 -4.26
N THR A 343 9.52 11.95 -5.17
CA THR A 343 8.82 11.87 -6.47
C THR A 343 9.59 11.16 -7.56
N LYS A 344 10.93 11.15 -7.50
CA LYS A 344 11.80 10.53 -8.52
C LYS A 344 12.46 9.25 -8.00
N GLU A 345 13.15 9.34 -6.85
CA GLU A 345 13.92 8.21 -6.34
C GLU A 345 12.98 7.12 -5.79
N CYS A 346 11.96 7.51 -5.02
CA CYS A 346 10.94 6.60 -4.52
C CYS A 346 9.78 6.39 -5.50
N ALA A 347 9.64 7.21 -6.53
CA ALA A 347 8.55 7.21 -7.51
C ALA A 347 7.15 7.23 -6.86
N LEU A 348 7.00 7.95 -5.74
CA LEU A 348 5.75 8.03 -4.99
C LEU A 348 4.87 9.19 -5.48
N VAL A 349 3.56 8.99 -5.49
CA VAL A 349 2.59 10.06 -5.76
C VAL A 349 2.59 11.01 -4.57
N PRO A 350 3.02 12.28 -4.73
CA PRO A 350 3.15 13.18 -3.60
C PRO A 350 1.78 13.55 -3.02
N ALA A 351 1.73 13.62 -1.69
CA ALA A 351 0.55 14.05 -0.94
C ALA A 351 0.49 15.58 -0.73
N PHE A 352 1.40 16.34 -1.32
CA PHE A 352 1.54 17.79 -1.16
C PHE A 352 1.31 18.53 -2.48
N SER A 353 0.53 19.59 -2.42
CA SER A 353 0.12 20.38 -3.59
C SER A 353 1.27 21.17 -4.24
N ASN A 354 2.36 21.42 -3.51
CA ASN A 354 3.54 22.15 -3.97
C ASN A 354 4.64 21.26 -4.55
N MET A 355 4.46 19.92 -4.60
CA MET A 355 5.42 18.99 -5.18
C MET A 355 5.10 18.69 -6.64
N ASP A 356 6.14 18.66 -7.47
CA ASP A 356 6.02 18.27 -8.87
C ASP A 356 6.00 16.73 -9.01
N ALA A 357 5.03 16.25 -9.78
CA ALA A 357 4.81 14.83 -10.07
C ALA A 357 5.10 14.47 -11.54
N ALA A 358 5.93 15.25 -12.23
CA ALA A 358 6.17 15.12 -13.68
C ALA A 358 6.85 13.80 -14.12
N ALA A 359 7.40 13.01 -13.19
CA ALA A 359 8.16 11.80 -13.49
C ALA A 359 7.49 10.52 -12.96
N LEU A 360 6.17 10.55 -12.76
CA LEU A 360 5.43 9.38 -12.28
C LEU A 360 5.35 8.28 -13.34
N ASP A 361 5.37 7.04 -12.88
CA ASP A 361 5.04 5.86 -13.68
C ASP A 361 3.57 5.90 -14.16
N PRO A 362 3.18 5.08 -15.14
CA PRO A 362 1.83 5.13 -15.71
C PRO A 362 0.70 4.88 -14.69
N LEU A 363 0.90 4.02 -13.69
CA LEU A 363 -0.11 3.73 -12.67
C LEU A 363 -0.22 4.90 -11.69
N SER A 364 0.91 5.39 -11.18
CA SER A 364 0.98 6.56 -10.31
C SER A 364 0.46 7.84 -10.99
N ALA A 365 0.71 8.01 -12.31
CA ALA A 365 0.14 9.09 -13.08
C ALA A 365 -1.40 9.02 -13.17
N SER A 366 -1.96 7.79 -13.29
CA SER A 366 -3.41 7.58 -13.22
C SER A 366 -3.96 8.00 -11.86
N VAL A 367 -3.35 7.55 -10.75
CA VAL A 367 -3.76 7.91 -9.39
C VAL A 367 -3.73 9.43 -9.19
N LYS A 368 -2.64 10.08 -9.60
CA LYS A 368 -2.50 11.54 -9.52
C LYS A 368 -3.62 12.27 -10.27
N LYS A 369 -3.94 11.81 -11.48
CA LYS A 369 -5.05 12.36 -12.27
C LYS A 369 -6.38 12.27 -11.52
N TYR A 370 -6.73 11.08 -10.99
CA TYR A 370 -7.97 10.91 -10.23
C TYR A 370 -7.99 11.75 -8.94
N ALA A 371 -6.86 11.87 -8.25
CA ALA A 371 -6.72 12.72 -7.08
C ALA A 371 -6.95 14.20 -7.41
N ASP A 372 -6.30 14.72 -8.47
CA ASP A 372 -6.44 16.11 -8.91
C ASP A 372 -7.86 16.46 -9.39
N GLU A 373 -8.58 15.47 -9.93
CA GLU A 373 -9.98 15.60 -10.35
C GLU A 373 -10.97 15.47 -9.17
N GLY A 374 -10.51 15.21 -7.94
CA GLY A 374 -11.37 14.96 -6.79
C GLY A 374 -12.15 13.65 -6.89
N LYS A 375 -11.61 12.68 -7.63
CA LYS A 375 -12.22 11.37 -7.92
C LYS A 375 -11.58 10.24 -7.11
N LEU A 376 -11.28 10.48 -5.85
CA LEU A 376 -10.93 9.44 -4.89
C LEU A 376 -12.07 9.24 -3.89
N ILE A 377 -12.30 7.98 -3.52
CA ILE A 377 -13.07 7.59 -2.34
C ILE A 377 -12.05 7.27 -1.26
N GLY A 378 -12.16 7.92 -0.10
CA GLY A 378 -11.20 7.77 0.98
C GLY A 378 -11.18 6.38 1.58
N ASN A 379 -10.02 5.95 2.06
CA ASN A 379 -9.88 4.70 2.79
C ASN A 379 -10.54 4.79 4.17
N TYR A 380 -11.21 3.71 4.58
CA TYR A 380 -11.59 3.50 5.98
C TYR A 380 -10.41 2.84 6.72
N ASN A 381 -9.98 3.42 7.85
CA ASN A 381 -8.75 3.03 8.51
C ASN A 381 -8.94 2.33 9.87
N TYR A 382 -10.17 2.10 10.30
CA TYR A 382 -10.49 1.56 11.64
C TYR A 382 -10.93 0.11 11.61
N PHE A 383 -10.24 -0.71 10.78
CA PHE A 383 -10.48 -2.15 10.72
C PHE A 383 -9.83 -2.86 11.91
N PRO A 384 -10.46 -3.91 12.47
CA PRO A 384 -9.79 -4.83 13.39
C PRO A 384 -8.51 -5.41 12.77
N ASP A 385 -7.46 -5.63 13.55
CA ASP A 385 -6.13 -6.07 13.06
C ASP A 385 -6.16 -7.37 12.25
N ASP A 386 -7.09 -8.27 12.58
CA ASP A 386 -7.23 -9.56 11.89
C ASP A 386 -8.23 -9.53 10.72
N HIS A 387 -8.83 -8.36 10.41
CA HIS A 387 -9.83 -8.22 9.34
C HIS A 387 -9.30 -8.75 8.00
N LEU A 388 -8.13 -8.26 7.58
CA LEU A 388 -7.55 -8.63 6.28
C LEU A 388 -7.36 -10.14 6.14
N SER A 389 -6.79 -10.80 7.15
CA SER A 389 -6.49 -12.22 7.09
C SER A 389 -7.75 -13.09 7.22
N ARG A 390 -8.69 -12.71 8.09
CA ARG A 390 -9.92 -13.47 8.30
C ARG A 390 -10.88 -13.34 7.14
N CYS A 391 -11.13 -12.11 6.71
CA CYS A 391 -12.02 -11.85 5.57
C CYS A 391 -11.37 -12.26 4.25
N GLY A 392 -10.05 -12.10 4.11
CA GLY A 392 -9.30 -12.60 2.97
C GLY A 392 -9.36 -14.11 2.82
N ALA A 393 -9.26 -14.87 3.93
CA ALA A 393 -9.43 -16.32 3.90
C ALA A 393 -10.85 -16.73 3.44
N SER A 394 -11.89 -16.02 3.86
CA SER A 394 -13.26 -16.24 3.38
C SER A 394 -13.40 -15.92 1.89
N PHE A 395 -12.76 -14.84 1.43
CA PHE A 395 -12.74 -14.46 0.02
C PHE A 395 -11.98 -15.48 -0.83
N GLN A 396 -10.86 -16.02 -0.34
CA GLN A 396 -10.14 -17.11 -1.02
C GLN A 396 -11.01 -18.36 -1.22
N LYS A 397 -11.86 -18.70 -0.25
CA LYS A 397 -12.85 -19.79 -0.42
C LYS A 397 -13.83 -19.47 -1.54
N TYR A 398 -14.32 -18.21 -1.61
CA TYR A 398 -15.21 -17.76 -2.69
C TYR A 398 -14.51 -17.77 -4.05
N LEU A 399 -13.28 -17.30 -4.12
CA LEU A 399 -12.45 -17.36 -5.33
C LEU A 399 -12.27 -18.80 -5.82
N ALA A 400 -12.11 -19.76 -4.92
CA ALA A 400 -11.92 -21.18 -5.20
C ALA A 400 -13.22 -21.98 -5.37
N ASP A 401 -14.39 -21.34 -5.42
CA ASP A 401 -15.72 -21.98 -5.50
C ASP A 401 -16.02 -22.97 -4.37
N GLN A 402 -15.37 -22.82 -3.20
CA GLN A 402 -15.63 -23.62 -2.01
C GLN A 402 -16.87 -23.18 -1.26
N ILE A 403 -17.25 -21.91 -1.37
CA ILE A 403 -18.50 -21.32 -0.89
C ILE A 403 -19.12 -20.48 -2.00
N ASP A 404 -20.43 -20.35 -1.99
CA ASP A 404 -21.16 -19.44 -2.87
C ASP A 404 -21.18 -18.00 -2.32
N ARG A 405 -21.74 -17.06 -3.09
CA ARG A 405 -21.84 -15.64 -2.70
C ARG A 405 -22.60 -15.45 -1.39
N ALA A 406 -23.66 -16.23 -1.16
CA ALA A 406 -24.45 -16.15 0.08
C ALA A 406 -23.66 -16.67 1.28
N GLY A 407 -22.91 -17.76 1.12
CA GLY A 407 -22.01 -18.28 2.14
C GLY A 407 -20.87 -17.31 2.44
N PHE A 408 -20.34 -16.64 1.42
CA PHE A 408 -19.31 -15.62 1.61
C PHE A 408 -19.88 -14.42 2.40
N ALA A 409 -21.03 -13.88 2.03
CA ALA A 409 -21.69 -12.80 2.77
C ALA A 409 -21.90 -13.18 4.24
N ALA A 410 -22.40 -14.40 4.51
CA ALA A 410 -22.64 -14.88 5.86
C ALA A 410 -21.35 -15.02 6.70
N GLU A 411 -20.23 -15.46 6.09
CA GLU A 411 -18.93 -15.50 6.78
C GLU A 411 -18.44 -14.09 7.15
N ILE A 412 -18.61 -13.09 6.26
CA ILE A 412 -18.23 -11.70 6.54
C ILE A 412 -19.11 -11.10 7.64
N GLU A 413 -20.44 -11.27 7.57
CA GLU A 413 -21.36 -10.81 8.62
C GLU A 413 -21.05 -11.45 9.99
N SER A 414 -20.76 -12.76 9.98
CA SER A 414 -20.37 -13.49 11.19
C SER A 414 -19.05 -12.97 11.78
N TYR A 415 -18.08 -12.62 10.94
CA TYR A 415 -16.83 -12.03 11.38
C TYR A 415 -17.10 -10.69 12.10
N TRP A 416 -17.79 -9.77 11.44
CA TRP A 416 -18.04 -8.43 11.98
C TRP A 416 -18.85 -8.45 13.28
N SER A 417 -19.89 -9.28 13.35
CA SER A 417 -20.71 -9.39 14.57
C SER A 417 -19.98 -10.02 15.75
N ALA A 418 -18.85 -10.69 15.52
CA ALA A 418 -18.01 -11.30 16.55
C ALA A 418 -16.81 -10.41 16.96
N THR A 419 -16.55 -9.32 16.23
CA THR A 419 -15.41 -8.41 16.53
C THR A 419 -15.85 -7.22 17.37
N THR A 420 -14.89 -6.66 18.11
CA THR A 420 -15.10 -5.41 18.87
C THR A 420 -14.84 -4.22 17.94
N PRO A 421 -15.67 -3.18 17.96
CA PRO A 421 -15.37 -1.93 17.26
C PRO A 421 -14.01 -1.37 17.66
N VAL A 422 -13.27 -0.84 16.70
CA VAL A 422 -12.03 -0.09 16.94
C VAL A 422 -12.44 1.31 17.38
N GLU A 423 -11.97 1.73 18.54
CA GLU A 423 -12.20 3.10 19.05
C GLU A 423 -11.35 4.11 18.25
N HIS A 424 -11.94 5.25 17.89
CA HIS A 424 -11.30 6.35 17.15
C HIS A 424 -11.91 7.72 17.43
#